data_5850b818ab54a93f477e437eac4378a2
#
_entry.id   5850b818ab54a93f477e437eac4378a2
#
_cell.length_a   1.000
_cell.length_b   1.000
_cell.length_c   1.000
_cell.angle_alpha   90.00
_cell.angle_beta   90.00
_cell.angle_gamma   90.00
#
_symmetry.space_group_name_H-M   'P 1'
#
loop_
_entity.id
_entity.type
_entity.pdbx_description
1 polymer ?
#
loop_
_entity_poly.entity_id
_entity_poly.type
_entity_poly.pdbx_seq_one_letter_code
_entity_poly.pdbx_strand_id
1 'polypeptide(L)'
;YKTIDENSIQLLLNEKKQLISQTEILEYWSANETISKIGGVDNLKDWLKKRKISFGIQASNYGLPTPRGLLLVGIQGTGKSLTAKAIANEWQLPLLKLDVGKLFGGIIGESESRLRQMIELAETISPCILWIDEIDKAFSKNESKGDSGTSNRVLATFISWLSEKSKPVFVVATANNIDLLPLEIIRKGRFDEIFFLDLPQKQEREQIFKIHIQEFRPNSWKSFDYSKLAQLSDSFSGAEIRQSIIEAMYHAFYEKREFTTEDICLALTQLIPLSQLENSQTLKLKNWAASGRIRLASTKSISIN
;
A
#
# COMPACT_ATOMS: atom_id res chain seq x y z
N TYR A 1 -33.94 -11.13 20.08
CA TYR A 1 -32.67 -10.70 19.44
C TYR A 1 -32.16 -11.93 18.70
N LYS A 2 -32.19 -11.93 17.34
CA LYS A 2 -31.51 -12.94 16.53
C LYS A 2 -30.00 -12.73 16.72
N THR A 3 -29.33 -13.64 17.36
CA THR A 3 -27.87 -13.70 17.42
C THR A 3 -27.35 -13.92 16.00
N ILE A 4 -26.46 -13.03 15.53
CA ILE A 4 -25.76 -13.22 14.28
C ILE A 4 -24.74 -14.34 14.55
N ASP A 5 -24.95 -15.49 13.96
CA ASP A 5 -24.03 -16.63 14.04
C ASP A 5 -22.93 -16.54 12.97
N GLU A 6 -21.90 -17.36 13.07
CA GLU A 6 -20.79 -17.39 12.10
C GLU A 6 -21.25 -17.69 10.68
N ASN A 7 -22.30 -18.49 10.51
CA ASN A 7 -22.89 -18.81 9.21
C ASN A 7 -23.54 -17.57 8.58
N SER A 8 -24.24 -16.76 9.36
CA SER A 8 -24.83 -15.49 8.91
C SER A 8 -23.77 -14.49 8.46
N ILE A 9 -22.62 -14.44 9.15
CA ILE A 9 -21.47 -13.59 8.75
C ILE A 9 -20.88 -14.08 7.43
N GLN A 10 -20.69 -15.40 7.27
CA GLN A 10 -20.18 -15.98 6.02
C GLN A 10 -21.11 -15.73 4.83
N LEU A 11 -22.41 -15.84 5.03
CA LEU A 11 -23.41 -15.54 4.00
C LEU A 11 -23.32 -14.05 3.57
N LEU A 12 -23.27 -13.13 4.53
CA LEU A 12 -23.11 -11.70 4.23
C LEU A 12 -21.82 -11.38 3.50
N LEU A 13 -20.71 -12.03 3.85
CA LEU A 13 -19.43 -11.87 3.16
C LEU A 13 -19.51 -12.43 1.72
N ASN A 14 -20.19 -13.54 1.51
CA ASN A 14 -20.35 -14.13 0.19
C ASN A 14 -21.27 -13.27 -0.71
N GLU A 15 -22.36 -12.73 -0.18
CA GLU A 15 -23.20 -11.76 -0.88
C GLU A 15 -22.44 -10.51 -1.28
N LYS A 16 -21.66 -9.94 -0.35
CA LYS A 16 -20.76 -8.79 -0.65
C LYS A 16 -19.76 -9.13 -1.76
N LYS A 17 -19.14 -10.31 -1.73
CA LYS A 17 -18.23 -10.77 -2.79
C LYS A 17 -18.95 -10.90 -4.14
N GLN A 18 -20.16 -11.42 -4.14
CA GLN A 18 -20.96 -11.60 -5.36
C GLN A 18 -21.35 -10.25 -5.97
N LEU A 19 -21.73 -9.26 -5.16
CA LEU A 19 -22.00 -7.89 -5.61
C LEU A 19 -20.77 -7.26 -6.26
N ILE A 20 -19.58 -7.46 -5.67
CA ILE A 20 -18.32 -6.94 -6.23
C ILE A 20 -18.00 -7.62 -7.57
N SER A 21 -18.20 -8.94 -7.68
CA SER A 21 -17.88 -9.68 -8.90
C SER A 21 -18.78 -9.33 -10.10
N GLN A 22 -19.94 -8.71 -9.86
CA GLN A 22 -20.82 -8.20 -10.92
C GLN A 22 -20.32 -6.89 -11.54
N THR A 23 -19.41 -6.19 -10.87
CA THR A 23 -18.78 -4.99 -11.40
C THR A 23 -17.34 -5.31 -11.81
N GLU A 24 -16.98 -5.02 -13.04
CA GLU A 24 -15.61 -5.26 -13.51
C GLU A 24 -14.59 -4.28 -12.93
N ILE A 25 -15.03 -3.21 -12.24
CA ILE A 25 -14.21 -2.06 -11.81
C ILE A 25 -13.53 -2.30 -10.46
N LEU A 26 -14.17 -3.07 -9.57
CA LEU A 26 -13.65 -3.40 -8.26
C LEU A 26 -13.35 -4.89 -8.15
N GLU A 27 -12.23 -5.21 -7.53
CA GLU A 27 -11.82 -6.56 -7.19
C GLU A 27 -11.85 -6.76 -5.67
N TYR A 28 -12.45 -7.85 -5.20
CA TYR A 28 -12.34 -8.26 -3.81
C TYR A 28 -10.98 -8.93 -3.57
N TRP A 29 -10.22 -8.39 -2.60
CA TRP A 29 -8.94 -8.96 -2.21
C TRP A 29 -9.01 -9.58 -0.83
N SER A 30 -8.56 -10.84 -0.72
CA SER A 30 -8.38 -11.49 0.57
C SER A 30 -7.17 -10.89 1.27
N ALA A 31 -7.39 -10.22 2.40
CA ALA A 31 -6.33 -9.58 3.18
C ALA A 31 -5.76 -10.59 4.20
N ASN A 32 -4.74 -11.35 3.80
CA ASN A 32 -4.05 -12.31 4.65
C ASN A 32 -2.74 -11.77 5.23
N GLU A 33 -2.37 -10.55 4.85
CA GLU A 33 -1.12 -9.93 5.27
C GLU A 33 -1.29 -9.24 6.62
N THR A 34 -0.38 -9.51 7.55
CA THR A 34 -0.39 -8.86 8.86
C THR A 34 0.56 -7.67 8.90
N ILE A 35 0.27 -6.68 9.73
CA ILE A 35 1.10 -5.49 9.87
C ILE A 35 2.49 -5.81 10.43
N SER A 36 2.65 -6.95 11.10
CA SER A 36 3.94 -7.47 11.57
C SER A 36 4.88 -7.92 10.44
N LYS A 37 4.33 -8.23 9.27
CA LYS A 37 5.11 -8.57 8.05
C LYS A 37 5.72 -7.34 7.37
N ILE A 38 5.42 -6.14 7.83
CA ILE A 38 6.02 -4.90 7.33
C ILE A 38 7.15 -4.50 8.26
N GLY A 39 8.40 -4.60 7.79
CA GLY A 39 9.56 -4.16 8.56
C GLY A 39 9.61 -2.64 8.65
N GLY A 40 9.97 -2.10 9.81
CA GLY A 40 10.02 -0.65 10.05
C GLY A 40 8.64 0.01 10.08
N VAL A 41 8.56 1.24 9.55
CA VAL A 41 7.34 2.07 9.40
C VAL A 41 6.57 2.32 10.71
N ASP A 42 7.28 2.51 11.80
CA ASP A 42 6.70 2.58 13.16
C ASP A 42 5.72 3.74 13.34
N ASN A 43 5.99 4.91 12.74
CA ASN A 43 5.09 6.06 12.80
C ASN A 43 3.75 5.76 12.10
N LEU A 44 3.80 5.04 10.98
CA LEU A 44 2.61 4.63 10.26
C LEU A 44 1.81 3.60 11.06
N LYS A 45 2.49 2.61 11.66
CA LYS A 45 1.85 1.61 12.53
C LYS A 45 1.14 2.26 13.72
N ASP A 46 1.79 3.19 14.40
CA ASP A 46 1.18 3.93 15.52
C ASP A 46 -0.03 4.75 15.09
N TRP A 47 0.08 5.44 13.94
CA TRP A 47 -1.04 6.20 13.38
C TRP A 47 -2.24 5.31 13.05
N LEU A 48 -2.01 4.16 12.39
CA LEU A 48 -3.04 3.18 12.03
C LEU A 48 -3.74 2.62 13.26
N LYS A 49 -2.98 2.29 14.32
CA LYS A 49 -3.53 1.81 15.59
C LYS A 49 -4.50 2.82 16.20
N LYS A 50 -4.15 4.13 16.15
CA LYS A 50 -5.01 5.21 16.68
C LYS A 50 -6.25 5.43 15.83
N ARG A 51 -6.23 5.11 14.54
CA ARG A 51 -7.37 5.29 13.61
C ARG A 51 -8.34 4.10 13.58
N LYS A 52 -7.88 2.91 13.91
CA LYS A 52 -8.71 1.70 13.99
C LYS A 52 -9.96 1.90 14.83
N ILE A 53 -9.86 2.61 15.96
CA ILE A 53 -10.97 2.85 16.89
C ILE A 53 -12.08 3.74 16.30
N SER A 54 -11.80 4.51 15.25
CA SER A 54 -12.75 5.49 14.68
C SER A 54 -13.93 4.85 13.93
N PHE A 55 -13.90 3.54 13.68
CA PHE A 55 -15.01 2.79 13.07
C PHE A 55 -16.00 2.23 14.10
N GLY A 56 -15.72 2.39 15.39
CA GLY A 56 -16.57 1.87 16.47
C GLY A 56 -17.67 2.84 16.90
N ILE A 57 -18.75 2.32 17.51
CA ILE A 57 -19.87 3.10 18.04
C ILE A 57 -19.39 4.14 19.07
N GLN A 58 -18.39 3.81 19.89
CA GLN A 58 -17.86 4.73 20.89
C GLN A 58 -17.24 5.99 20.28
N ALA A 59 -16.56 5.84 19.14
CA ALA A 59 -15.98 6.97 18.41
C ALA A 59 -17.07 7.88 17.84
N SER A 60 -18.13 7.30 17.29
CA SER A 60 -19.31 8.04 16.81
C SER A 60 -19.98 8.82 17.94
N ASN A 61 -20.18 8.19 19.10
CA ASN A 61 -20.76 8.84 20.28
C ASN A 61 -19.88 9.96 20.85
N TYR A 62 -18.56 9.84 20.69
CA TYR A 62 -17.62 10.90 21.06
C TYR A 62 -17.58 12.06 20.04
N GLY A 63 -18.18 11.89 18.87
CA GLY A 63 -18.17 12.89 17.79
C GLY A 63 -16.91 12.85 16.91
N LEU A 64 -16.15 11.73 16.91
CA LEU A 64 -15.01 11.60 16.00
C LEU A 64 -15.49 11.44 14.55
N PRO A 65 -14.93 12.21 13.61
CA PRO A 65 -15.24 12.01 12.20
C PRO A 65 -14.68 10.69 11.71
N THR A 66 -15.38 10.03 10.79
CA THR A 66 -14.88 8.83 10.12
C THR A 66 -13.64 9.18 9.29
N PRO A 67 -12.55 8.40 9.41
CA PRO A 67 -11.34 8.66 8.64
C PRO A 67 -11.62 8.57 7.13
N ARG A 68 -11.03 9.49 6.37
CA ARG A 68 -11.21 9.57 4.92
C ARG A 68 -10.30 8.62 4.17
N GLY A 69 -9.00 8.66 4.51
CA GLY A 69 -8.03 7.84 3.83
C GLY A 69 -6.58 8.23 4.11
N LEU A 70 -5.72 7.46 3.51
CA LEU A 70 -4.27 7.50 3.64
C LEU A 70 -3.64 7.47 2.27
N LEU A 71 -2.68 8.37 2.01
CA LEU A 71 -1.84 8.32 0.82
C LEU A 71 -0.42 7.88 1.19
N LEU A 72 0.04 6.79 0.58
CA LEU A 72 1.39 6.25 0.74
C LEU A 72 2.23 6.64 -0.48
N VAL A 73 3.18 7.52 -0.30
CA VAL A 73 4.12 7.94 -1.34
C VAL A 73 5.49 7.39 -1.02
N GLY A 74 6.23 6.94 -2.00
CA GLY A 74 7.60 6.48 -1.73
C GLY A 74 8.21 5.65 -2.85
N ILE A 75 9.42 5.18 -2.59
CA ILE A 75 10.23 4.43 -3.53
C ILE A 75 9.54 3.08 -3.84
N GLN A 76 9.72 2.58 -5.05
CA GLN A 76 9.18 1.28 -5.44
C GLN A 76 9.76 0.16 -4.58
N GLY A 77 8.96 -0.87 -4.27
CA GLY A 77 9.42 -2.00 -3.46
C GLY A 77 9.48 -1.76 -1.95
N THR A 78 9.09 -0.56 -1.44
CA THR A 78 9.12 -0.23 0.00
C THR A 78 7.89 -0.71 0.78
N GLY A 79 7.01 -1.52 0.18
CA GLY A 79 5.88 -2.16 0.87
C GLY A 79 4.58 -1.36 0.88
N LYS A 80 4.39 -0.35 0.02
CA LYS A 80 3.15 0.46 -0.05
C LYS A 80 1.90 -0.40 -0.25
N SER A 81 1.88 -1.24 -1.28
CA SER A 81 0.75 -2.12 -1.59
C SER A 81 0.56 -3.22 -0.54
N LEU A 82 1.65 -3.70 0.08
CA LEU A 82 1.59 -4.62 1.22
C LEU A 82 0.90 -3.96 2.42
N THR A 83 1.18 -2.66 2.65
CA THR A 83 0.56 -1.88 3.72
C THR A 83 -0.96 -1.79 3.56
N ALA A 84 -1.47 -1.57 2.34
CA ALA A 84 -2.92 -1.54 2.09
C ALA A 84 -3.60 -2.85 2.49
N LYS A 85 -3.00 -3.99 2.13
CA LYS A 85 -3.49 -5.33 2.50
C LYS A 85 -3.41 -5.55 4.02
N ALA A 86 -2.32 -5.14 4.65
CA ALA A 86 -2.13 -5.30 6.09
C ALA A 86 -3.11 -4.43 6.90
N ILE A 87 -3.47 -3.24 6.44
CA ILE A 87 -4.49 -2.40 7.08
C ILE A 87 -5.84 -3.11 7.08
N ALA A 88 -6.25 -3.69 5.95
CA ALA A 88 -7.52 -4.38 5.83
C ALA A 88 -7.62 -5.58 6.78
N ASN A 89 -6.55 -6.37 6.86
CA ASN A 89 -6.48 -7.48 7.79
C ASN A 89 -6.48 -7.02 9.26
N GLU A 90 -5.68 -6.00 9.60
CA GLU A 90 -5.58 -5.46 10.96
C GLU A 90 -6.91 -4.85 11.45
N TRP A 91 -7.64 -4.19 10.55
CA TRP A 91 -8.92 -3.56 10.87
C TRP A 91 -10.12 -4.49 10.68
N GLN A 92 -9.89 -5.70 10.14
CA GLN A 92 -10.94 -6.70 9.84
C GLN A 92 -12.03 -6.12 8.93
N LEU A 93 -11.61 -5.34 7.92
CA LEU A 93 -12.50 -4.73 6.95
C LEU A 93 -12.30 -5.35 5.56
N PRO A 94 -13.36 -5.46 4.74
CA PRO A 94 -13.24 -5.87 3.35
C PRO A 94 -12.28 -4.98 2.57
N LEU A 95 -11.42 -5.57 1.74
CA LEU A 95 -10.50 -4.86 0.86
C LEU A 95 -11.01 -4.90 -0.57
N LEU A 96 -11.31 -3.73 -1.11
CA LEU A 96 -11.73 -3.52 -2.48
C LEU A 96 -10.58 -2.85 -3.23
N LYS A 97 -10.06 -3.48 -4.28
CA LYS A 97 -9.04 -2.89 -5.14
C LYS A 97 -9.70 -2.27 -6.36
N LEU A 98 -9.41 -1.01 -6.63
CA LEU A 98 -9.82 -0.34 -7.86
C LEU A 98 -8.92 -0.79 -9.01
N ASP A 99 -9.52 -1.32 -10.08
CA ASP A 99 -8.86 -1.52 -11.36
C ASP A 99 -8.88 -0.21 -12.16
N VAL A 100 -7.76 0.49 -12.12
CA VAL A 100 -7.59 1.77 -12.80
C VAL A 100 -7.69 1.62 -14.31
N GLY A 101 -7.19 0.51 -14.87
CA GLY A 101 -7.27 0.23 -16.30
C GLY A 101 -8.73 0.14 -16.78
N LYS A 102 -9.57 -0.53 -16.01
CA LYS A 102 -11.00 -0.64 -16.31
C LYS A 102 -11.77 0.66 -16.06
N LEU A 103 -11.33 1.48 -15.11
CA LEU A 103 -11.94 2.79 -14.88
C LEU A 103 -11.80 3.71 -16.10
N PHE A 104 -10.62 3.73 -16.72
CA PHE A 104 -10.30 4.60 -17.86
C PHE A 104 -10.36 3.89 -19.23
N GLY A 105 -10.47 2.55 -19.25
CA GLY A 105 -10.57 1.75 -20.48
C GLY A 105 -11.99 1.71 -21.01
N GLY A 106 -12.35 2.62 -21.92
CA GLY A 106 -13.67 2.62 -22.52
C GLY A 106 -13.90 3.81 -23.43
N ILE A 107 -15.14 3.96 -23.90
CA ILE A 107 -15.55 5.07 -24.75
C ILE A 107 -15.55 6.37 -23.92
N ILE A 108 -15.24 7.48 -24.56
CA ILE A 108 -15.25 8.82 -23.95
C ILE A 108 -16.61 9.08 -23.28
N GLY A 109 -16.60 9.42 -21.98
CA GLY A 109 -17.80 9.65 -21.16
C GLY A 109 -18.20 8.50 -20.24
N GLU A 110 -17.74 7.27 -20.45
CA GLU A 110 -18.05 6.16 -19.56
C GLU A 110 -17.25 6.19 -18.24
N SER A 111 -16.06 6.77 -18.24
CA SER A 111 -15.18 6.81 -17.05
C SER A 111 -15.83 7.51 -15.85
N GLU A 112 -16.58 8.60 -16.08
CA GLU A 112 -17.33 9.26 -14.99
C GLU A 112 -18.45 8.37 -14.43
N SER A 113 -19.19 7.67 -15.31
CA SER A 113 -20.24 6.73 -14.92
C SER A 113 -19.66 5.56 -14.13
N ARG A 114 -18.54 5.01 -14.58
CA ARG A 114 -17.82 3.93 -13.90
C ARG A 114 -17.30 4.37 -12.53
N LEU A 115 -16.77 5.59 -12.42
CA LEU A 115 -16.37 6.15 -11.13
C LEU A 115 -17.57 6.24 -10.16
N ARG A 116 -18.72 6.72 -10.61
CA ARG A 116 -19.93 6.81 -9.78
C ARG A 116 -20.42 5.43 -9.33
N GLN A 117 -20.43 4.45 -10.22
CA GLN A 117 -20.75 3.05 -9.88
C GLN A 117 -19.79 2.47 -8.85
N MET A 118 -18.48 2.73 -9.00
CA MET A 118 -17.47 2.33 -8.02
C MET A 118 -17.74 2.95 -6.65
N ILE A 119 -18.03 4.25 -6.59
CA ILE A 119 -18.36 4.98 -5.36
C ILE A 119 -19.58 4.36 -4.69
N GLU A 120 -20.69 4.20 -5.43
CA GLU A 120 -21.93 3.64 -4.94
C GLU A 120 -21.75 2.23 -4.37
N LEU A 121 -20.98 1.39 -5.08
CA LEU A 121 -20.68 0.04 -4.62
C LEU A 121 -19.82 0.06 -3.34
N ALA A 122 -18.76 0.87 -3.29
CA ALA A 122 -17.91 0.99 -2.11
C ALA A 122 -18.71 1.48 -0.89
N GLU A 123 -19.61 2.43 -1.08
CA GLU A 123 -20.50 2.94 -0.03
C GLU A 123 -21.53 1.90 0.42
N THR A 124 -22.06 1.10 -0.49
CA THR A 124 -22.99 0.00 -0.17
C THR A 124 -22.30 -1.10 0.64
N ILE A 125 -21.04 -1.39 0.35
CA ILE A 125 -20.26 -2.41 1.05
C ILE A 125 -19.71 -1.90 2.39
N SER A 126 -19.72 -0.60 2.63
CA SER A 126 -19.13 0.02 3.82
C SER A 126 -19.63 -0.62 5.14
N PRO A 127 -18.81 -0.72 6.20
CA PRO A 127 -17.43 -0.25 6.28
C PRO A 127 -16.46 -1.10 5.48
N CYS A 128 -15.57 -0.47 4.68
CA CYS A 128 -14.60 -1.17 3.84
C CYS A 128 -13.37 -0.31 3.59
N ILE A 129 -12.31 -0.93 3.06
CA ILE A 129 -11.13 -0.26 2.56
C ILE A 129 -11.15 -0.28 1.03
N LEU A 130 -11.03 0.91 0.43
CA LEU A 130 -10.84 1.08 -1.00
C LEU A 130 -9.36 1.31 -1.29
N TRP A 131 -8.72 0.34 -1.93
CA TRP A 131 -7.32 0.42 -2.31
C TRP A 131 -7.16 0.87 -3.77
N ILE A 132 -6.43 1.96 -3.96
CA ILE A 132 -6.09 2.51 -5.26
C ILE A 132 -4.57 2.43 -5.42
N ASP A 133 -4.11 1.45 -6.19
CA ASP A 133 -2.69 1.27 -6.43
C ASP A 133 -2.22 2.20 -7.56
N GLU A 134 -1.04 2.81 -7.39
CA GLU A 134 -0.42 3.71 -8.37
C GLU A 134 -1.36 4.85 -8.84
N ILE A 135 -1.97 5.57 -7.88
CA ILE A 135 -2.89 6.69 -8.15
C ILE A 135 -2.25 7.79 -9.02
N ASP A 136 -0.93 7.92 -8.97
CA ASP A 136 -0.13 8.81 -9.81
C ASP A 136 -0.23 8.44 -11.30
N LYS A 137 -0.32 7.15 -11.64
CA LYS A 137 -0.56 6.69 -13.01
C LYS A 137 -2.03 6.84 -13.41
N ALA A 138 -2.94 6.61 -12.45
CA ALA A 138 -4.38 6.72 -12.66
C ALA A 138 -4.81 8.12 -13.10
N PHE A 139 -4.25 9.13 -12.47
CA PHE A 139 -4.61 10.53 -12.66
C PHE A 139 -3.44 11.39 -13.20
N SER A 140 -2.48 10.75 -13.87
CA SER A 140 -1.34 11.47 -14.45
C SER A 140 -1.82 12.52 -15.46
N LYS A 141 -1.15 13.67 -15.43
CA LYS A 141 -1.36 14.77 -16.39
C LYS A 141 -0.88 14.43 -17.82
N ASN A 142 -0.69 13.15 -18.16
CA ASN A 142 -0.20 12.78 -19.47
C ASN A 142 -1.22 13.19 -20.54
N GLU A 143 -0.86 14.23 -21.20
CA GLU A 143 -1.42 14.84 -22.40
C GLU A 143 -1.38 13.88 -23.60
N SER A 144 -2.14 12.83 -23.58
CA SER A 144 -2.61 12.28 -24.85
C SER A 144 -3.66 13.29 -25.35
N LYS A 145 -3.36 13.95 -26.47
CA LYS A 145 -4.04 15.11 -27.09
C LYS A 145 -5.55 14.96 -27.37
N GLY A 146 -6.26 14.02 -26.76
CA GLY A 146 -7.70 13.79 -26.97
C GLY A 146 -8.55 13.61 -25.71
N ASP A 147 -7.98 13.36 -24.51
CA ASP A 147 -8.77 12.90 -23.34
C ASP A 147 -8.53 13.69 -22.04
N SER A 148 -7.82 14.82 -22.08
CA SER A 148 -7.49 15.63 -20.90
C SER A 148 -8.72 16.15 -20.14
N GLY A 149 -9.84 16.35 -20.83
CA GLY A 149 -11.09 16.83 -20.21
C GLY A 149 -11.79 15.77 -19.36
N THR A 150 -11.78 14.52 -19.78
CA THR A 150 -12.44 13.41 -19.07
C THR A 150 -11.68 13.02 -17.81
N SER A 151 -10.35 12.87 -17.88
CA SER A 151 -9.51 12.56 -16.73
C SER A 151 -9.61 13.62 -15.63
N ASN A 152 -9.65 14.90 -15.99
CA ASN A 152 -9.82 16.00 -15.02
C ASN A 152 -11.19 15.97 -14.35
N ARG A 153 -12.27 15.62 -15.05
CA ARG A 153 -13.62 15.50 -14.49
C ARG A 153 -13.74 14.30 -13.55
N VAL A 154 -13.19 13.15 -13.93
CA VAL A 154 -13.11 11.96 -13.09
C VAL A 154 -12.34 12.26 -11.80
N LEU A 155 -11.19 12.93 -11.92
CA LEU A 155 -10.40 13.37 -10.76
C LEU A 155 -11.19 14.32 -9.86
N ALA A 156 -11.83 15.35 -10.41
CA ALA A 156 -12.63 16.30 -9.65
C ALA A 156 -13.78 15.63 -8.89
N THR A 157 -14.49 14.70 -9.54
CA THR A 157 -15.56 13.91 -8.93
C THR A 157 -15.03 13.03 -7.79
N PHE A 158 -13.90 12.36 -8.01
CA PHE A 158 -13.26 11.53 -6.96
C PHE A 158 -12.84 12.37 -5.76
N ILE A 159 -12.19 13.52 -5.97
CA ILE A 159 -11.74 14.42 -4.91
C ILE A 159 -12.92 15.01 -4.13
N SER A 160 -14.00 15.41 -4.80
CA SER A 160 -15.21 15.90 -4.14
C SER A 160 -15.79 14.83 -3.24
N TRP A 161 -15.99 13.61 -3.78
CA TRP A 161 -16.46 12.49 -2.98
C TRP A 161 -15.55 12.19 -1.79
N LEU A 162 -14.22 12.09 -1.98
CA LEU A 162 -13.28 11.80 -0.89
C LEU A 162 -13.40 12.82 0.26
N SER A 163 -13.71 14.08 -0.08
CA SER A 163 -13.85 15.17 0.89
C SER A 163 -15.17 15.19 1.63
N GLU A 164 -16.25 14.77 0.96
CA GLU A 164 -17.63 14.96 1.41
C GLU A 164 -18.30 13.65 1.87
N LYS A 165 -17.67 12.50 1.57
CA LYS A 165 -18.25 11.19 1.91
C LYS A 165 -18.59 11.07 3.39
N SER A 166 -19.78 10.60 3.67
CA SER A 166 -20.30 10.31 5.02
C SER A 166 -20.19 8.82 5.37
N LYS A 167 -20.14 7.95 4.39
CA LYS A 167 -20.04 6.50 4.59
C LYS A 167 -18.63 6.09 5.00
N PRO A 168 -18.48 5.07 5.87
CA PRO A 168 -17.20 4.61 6.38
C PRO A 168 -16.39 3.80 5.34
N VAL A 169 -16.03 4.45 4.24
CA VAL A 169 -15.09 3.93 3.24
C VAL A 169 -13.72 4.55 3.50
N PHE A 170 -12.72 3.76 3.87
CA PHE A 170 -11.36 4.23 4.08
C PHE A 170 -10.53 4.03 2.82
N VAL A 171 -10.05 5.12 2.22
CA VAL A 171 -9.26 5.05 0.99
C VAL A 171 -7.78 4.89 1.31
N VAL A 172 -7.14 3.85 0.78
CA VAL A 172 -5.68 3.69 0.82
C VAL A 172 -5.15 3.81 -0.59
N ALA A 173 -4.50 4.92 -0.88
CA ALA A 173 -3.88 5.16 -2.18
C ALA A 173 -2.36 5.01 -2.09
N THR A 174 -1.73 4.50 -3.16
CA THR A 174 -0.26 4.42 -3.28
C THR A 174 0.21 5.25 -4.47
N ALA A 175 1.41 5.83 -4.37
CA ALA A 175 2.04 6.56 -5.46
C ALA A 175 3.56 6.34 -5.46
N ASN A 176 4.14 6.26 -6.64
CA ASN A 176 5.58 6.12 -6.86
C ASN A 176 6.22 7.44 -7.35
N ASN A 177 5.45 8.30 -8.01
CA ASN A 177 5.94 9.54 -8.59
C ASN A 177 5.09 10.73 -8.17
N ILE A 178 5.71 11.67 -7.43
CA ILE A 178 5.04 12.87 -6.93
C ILE A 178 4.75 13.88 -8.04
N ASP A 179 5.59 13.93 -9.10
CA ASP A 179 5.45 14.89 -10.19
C ASP A 179 4.20 14.62 -11.03
N LEU A 180 3.74 13.36 -11.04
CA LEU A 180 2.53 12.93 -11.74
C LEU A 180 1.25 13.15 -10.92
N LEU A 181 1.37 13.34 -9.60
CA LEU A 181 0.21 13.57 -8.73
C LEU A 181 -0.36 14.98 -8.93
N PRO A 182 -1.66 15.11 -9.20
CA PRO A 182 -2.34 16.39 -9.16
C PRO A 182 -2.23 17.03 -7.77
N LEU A 183 -1.96 18.35 -7.73
CA LEU A 183 -1.83 19.09 -6.46
C LEU A 183 -3.09 19.01 -5.60
N GLU A 184 -4.24 18.85 -6.25
CA GLU A 184 -5.54 18.69 -5.62
C GLU A 184 -5.60 17.47 -4.70
N ILE A 185 -4.94 16.36 -5.06
CA ILE A 185 -4.87 15.12 -4.24
C ILE A 185 -4.05 15.35 -2.97
N ILE A 186 -2.94 16.09 -3.08
CA ILE A 186 -1.98 16.30 -1.98
C ILE A 186 -2.47 17.37 -0.99
N ARG A 187 -3.48 18.16 -1.37
CA ARG A 187 -4.00 19.26 -0.56
C ARG A 187 -4.65 18.71 0.72
N LYS A 188 -4.37 19.38 1.86
CA LYS A 188 -4.99 19.05 3.16
C LYS A 188 -6.52 18.99 3.06
N GLY A 189 -7.12 18.03 3.77
CA GLY A 189 -8.57 17.84 3.80
C GLY A 189 -9.07 16.80 2.78
N ARG A 190 -8.20 16.16 2.01
CA ARG A 190 -8.54 15.04 1.10
C ARG A 190 -8.22 13.70 1.76
N PHE A 191 -6.94 13.42 1.94
CA PHE A 191 -6.49 12.35 2.82
C PHE A 191 -6.28 12.90 4.23
N ASP A 192 -6.47 12.06 5.24
CA ASP A 192 -6.21 12.41 6.64
C ASP A 192 -4.72 12.58 6.88
N GLU A 193 -3.90 11.76 6.18
CA GLU A 193 -2.45 11.81 6.28
C GLU A 193 -1.79 11.34 4.99
N ILE A 194 -0.59 11.86 4.74
CA ILE A 194 0.30 11.42 3.67
C ILE A 194 1.57 10.92 4.31
N PHE A 195 1.92 9.66 4.05
CA PHE A 195 3.15 9.07 4.56
C PHE A 195 4.15 8.82 3.43
N PHE A 196 5.40 9.19 3.70
CA PHE A 196 6.52 8.84 2.85
C PHE A 196 7.19 7.55 3.34
N LEU A 197 7.31 6.57 2.45
CA LEU A 197 8.03 5.32 2.65
C LEU A 197 9.37 5.42 1.93
N ASP A 198 10.43 5.60 2.69
CA ASP A 198 11.81 5.59 2.20
C ASP A 198 12.36 4.17 2.11
N LEU A 199 13.56 4.03 1.55
CA LEU A 199 14.32 2.79 1.61
C LEU A 199 14.59 2.40 3.08
N PRO A 200 14.57 1.11 3.40
CA PRO A 200 14.77 0.65 4.76
C PRO A 200 16.20 0.91 5.23
N GLN A 201 16.34 1.41 6.45
CA GLN A 201 17.65 1.57 7.12
C GLN A 201 18.20 0.21 7.57
N LYS A 202 19.48 0.14 7.96
CA LYS A 202 20.14 -1.10 8.36
C LYS A 202 19.30 -1.96 9.32
N GLN A 203 18.78 -1.36 10.38
CA GLN A 203 17.97 -2.08 11.39
C GLN A 203 16.63 -2.57 10.81
N GLU A 204 16.02 -1.79 9.91
CA GLU A 204 14.78 -2.18 9.23
C GLU A 204 15.06 -3.30 8.22
N ARG A 205 16.21 -3.27 7.51
CA ARG A 205 16.64 -4.37 6.64
C ARG A 205 16.86 -5.67 7.41
N GLU A 206 17.47 -5.61 8.60
CA GLU A 206 17.59 -6.78 9.48
C GLU A 206 16.21 -7.38 9.82
N GLN A 207 15.23 -6.53 10.14
CA GLN A 207 13.86 -6.97 10.39
C GLN A 207 13.21 -7.59 9.14
N ILE A 208 13.41 -6.98 7.96
CA ILE A 208 12.86 -7.47 6.70
C ILE A 208 13.45 -8.83 6.34
N PHE A 209 14.77 -9.01 6.44
CA PHE A 209 15.40 -10.33 6.28
C PHE A 209 14.82 -11.36 7.25
N LYS A 210 14.70 -11.00 8.51
CA LYS A 210 14.14 -11.88 9.55
C LYS A 210 12.71 -12.30 9.22
N ILE A 211 11.85 -11.37 8.81
CA ILE A 211 10.46 -11.65 8.44
C ILE A 211 10.41 -12.65 7.27
N HIS A 212 11.15 -12.39 6.19
CA HIS A 212 11.10 -13.26 5.02
C HIS A 212 11.78 -14.61 5.23
N ILE A 213 12.93 -14.66 5.92
CA ILE A 213 13.59 -15.93 6.22
C ILE A 213 12.73 -16.76 7.18
N GLN A 214 12.08 -16.16 8.16
CA GLN A 214 11.16 -16.85 9.06
C GLN A 214 9.93 -17.41 8.32
N GLU A 215 9.44 -16.71 7.30
CA GLU A 215 8.35 -17.19 6.43
C GLU A 215 8.76 -18.46 5.68
N PHE A 216 9.96 -18.47 5.09
CA PHE A 216 10.45 -19.62 4.32
C PHE A 216 11.03 -20.74 5.19
N ARG A 217 11.61 -20.43 6.35
CA ARG A 217 12.30 -21.38 7.24
C ARG A 217 11.93 -21.11 8.72
N PRO A 218 10.70 -21.45 9.13
CA PRO A 218 10.21 -21.17 10.49
C PRO A 218 11.04 -21.84 11.58
N ASN A 219 11.73 -22.96 11.29
CA ASN A 219 12.49 -23.73 12.28
C ASN A 219 13.97 -23.32 12.37
N SER A 220 14.57 -22.79 11.27
CA SER A 220 16.00 -22.50 11.19
C SER A 220 16.36 -21.04 10.96
N TRP A 221 15.38 -20.12 10.98
CA TRP A 221 15.61 -18.69 10.73
C TRP A 221 16.64 -18.04 11.67
N LYS A 222 16.86 -18.60 12.88
CA LYS A 222 17.82 -18.07 13.85
C LYS A 222 19.28 -18.28 13.50
N SER A 223 19.59 -19.16 12.54
CA SER A 223 20.96 -19.49 12.13
C SER A 223 21.57 -18.48 11.15
N PHE A 224 20.82 -17.51 10.65
CA PHE A 224 21.28 -16.54 9.67
C PHE A 224 21.91 -15.30 10.32
N ASP A 225 22.97 -14.76 9.71
CA ASP A 225 23.62 -13.51 10.13
C ASP A 225 22.94 -12.30 9.52
N TYR A 226 21.91 -11.80 10.21
CA TYR A 226 21.12 -10.64 9.79
C TYR A 226 21.92 -9.35 9.71
N SER A 227 22.94 -9.20 10.57
CA SER A 227 23.76 -7.98 10.57
C SER A 227 24.62 -7.90 9.32
N LYS A 228 25.23 -9.01 8.91
CA LYS A 228 25.99 -9.14 7.67
C LYS A 228 25.11 -8.91 6.43
N LEU A 229 23.93 -9.54 6.39
CA LEU A 229 22.96 -9.36 5.31
C LEU A 229 22.50 -7.91 5.16
N ALA A 230 22.15 -7.25 6.28
CA ALA A 230 21.73 -5.86 6.26
C ALA A 230 22.87 -4.89 5.90
N GLN A 231 24.12 -5.22 6.20
CA GLN A 231 25.27 -4.42 5.79
C GLN A 231 25.50 -4.47 4.28
N LEU A 232 25.38 -5.64 3.67
CA LEU A 232 25.58 -5.85 2.23
C LEU A 232 24.43 -5.36 1.37
N SER A 233 23.24 -5.20 1.94
CA SER A 233 22.02 -4.78 1.23
C SER A 233 21.75 -3.28 1.33
N ASP A 234 22.78 -2.44 1.40
CA ASP A 234 22.57 -1.00 1.43
C ASP A 234 21.86 -0.51 0.16
N SER A 235 20.92 0.42 0.33
CA SER A 235 20.07 0.93 -0.76
C SER A 235 19.06 -0.08 -1.38
N PHE A 236 18.93 -1.27 -0.82
CA PHE A 236 17.93 -2.24 -1.26
C PHE A 236 16.54 -1.94 -0.67
N SER A 237 15.52 -2.09 -1.49
CA SER A 237 14.12 -2.09 -1.06
C SER A 237 13.73 -3.42 -0.42
N GLY A 238 12.59 -3.46 0.27
CA GLY A 238 12.07 -4.71 0.86
C GLY A 238 11.78 -5.79 -0.18
N ALA A 239 11.32 -5.41 -1.38
CA ALA A 239 11.07 -6.34 -2.46
C ALA A 239 12.37 -6.97 -2.99
N GLU A 240 13.43 -6.19 -3.12
CA GLU A 240 14.74 -6.67 -3.58
C GLU A 240 15.41 -7.58 -2.55
N ILE A 241 15.26 -7.27 -1.26
CA ILE A 241 15.69 -8.17 -0.17
C ILE A 241 14.97 -9.51 -0.28
N ARG A 242 13.65 -9.52 -0.47
CA ARG A 242 12.90 -10.76 -0.66
C ARG A 242 13.36 -11.53 -1.88
N GLN A 243 13.62 -10.84 -3.00
CA GLN A 243 14.11 -11.46 -4.22
C GLN A 243 15.50 -12.12 -4.02
N SER A 244 16.44 -11.46 -3.31
CA SER A 244 17.75 -12.02 -3.02
C SER A 244 17.69 -13.33 -2.20
N ILE A 245 16.73 -13.43 -1.28
CA ILE A 245 16.50 -14.68 -0.53
C ILE A 245 15.98 -15.77 -1.46
N ILE A 246 15.05 -15.45 -2.36
CA ILE A 246 14.50 -16.41 -3.33
C ILE A 246 15.57 -16.92 -4.28
N GLU A 247 16.44 -16.04 -4.79
CA GLU A 247 17.57 -16.44 -5.64
C GLU A 247 18.54 -17.37 -4.89
N ALA A 248 18.88 -17.05 -3.65
CA ALA A 248 19.69 -17.93 -2.81
C ALA A 248 19.06 -19.31 -2.61
N MET A 249 17.72 -19.35 -2.44
CA MET A 249 16.97 -20.62 -2.34
C MET A 249 17.03 -21.43 -3.62
N TYR A 250 16.90 -20.81 -4.80
CA TYR A 250 17.02 -21.52 -6.09
C TYR A 250 18.40 -22.10 -6.30
N HIS A 251 19.44 -21.31 -5.98
CA HIS A 251 20.83 -21.77 -6.11
C HIS A 251 21.10 -22.98 -5.21
N ALA A 252 20.79 -22.90 -3.93
CA ALA A 252 20.99 -23.98 -2.98
C ALA A 252 20.16 -25.24 -3.30
N PHE A 253 18.91 -25.04 -3.76
CA PHE A 253 18.05 -26.15 -4.20
C PHE A 253 18.63 -26.90 -5.41
N TYR A 254 19.21 -26.19 -6.38
CA TYR A 254 19.89 -26.79 -7.50
C TYR A 254 21.10 -27.67 -7.06
N GLU A 255 21.81 -27.22 -6.02
CA GLU A 255 22.90 -27.94 -5.40
C GLU A 255 22.43 -29.03 -4.41
N LYS A 256 21.14 -29.26 -4.26
CA LYS A 256 20.51 -30.24 -3.36
C LYS A 256 20.90 -30.05 -1.88
N ARG A 257 21.02 -28.80 -1.42
CA ARG A 257 21.33 -28.44 -0.04
C ARG A 257 20.42 -27.30 0.44
N GLU A 258 20.47 -27.05 1.73
CA GLU A 258 19.82 -25.86 2.31
C GLU A 258 20.62 -24.58 2.00
N PHE A 259 19.89 -23.47 1.83
CA PHE A 259 20.52 -22.17 1.64
C PHE A 259 21.04 -21.59 2.96
N THR A 260 22.10 -20.81 2.85
CA THR A 260 22.83 -20.23 3.96
C THR A 260 22.91 -18.71 3.85
N THR A 261 23.49 -18.05 4.85
CA THR A 261 23.80 -16.61 4.79
C THR A 261 24.67 -16.26 3.57
N GLU A 262 25.63 -17.13 3.23
CA GLU A 262 26.57 -16.93 2.14
C GLU A 262 25.88 -16.94 0.78
N ASP A 263 24.89 -17.79 0.58
CA ASP A 263 24.09 -17.81 -0.65
C ASP A 263 23.31 -16.51 -0.85
N ILE A 264 22.74 -15.98 0.23
CA ILE A 264 22.05 -14.67 0.19
C ILE A 264 23.07 -13.55 -0.10
N CYS A 265 24.26 -13.59 0.53
CA CYS A 265 25.31 -12.62 0.26
C CYS A 265 25.72 -12.64 -1.22
N LEU A 266 25.87 -13.82 -1.82
CA LEU A 266 26.18 -13.97 -3.24
C LEU A 266 25.06 -13.35 -4.11
N ALA A 267 23.80 -13.67 -3.83
CA ALA A 267 22.66 -13.12 -4.55
C ALA A 267 22.61 -11.58 -4.45
N LEU A 268 22.90 -11.01 -3.27
CA LEU A 268 22.95 -9.56 -3.08
C LEU A 268 24.04 -8.89 -3.94
N THR A 269 25.21 -9.52 -4.12
CA THR A 269 26.28 -8.96 -4.95
C THR A 269 25.95 -8.98 -6.45
N GLN A 270 25.04 -9.83 -6.88
CA GLN A 270 24.61 -9.96 -8.28
C GLN A 270 23.46 -9.00 -8.64
N LEU A 271 22.79 -8.42 -7.65
CA LEU A 271 21.67 -7.50 -7.84
C LEU A 271 22.13 -6.05 -7.74
N ILE A 272 21.71 -5.22 -8.68
CA ILE A 272 21.90 -3.78 -8.63
C ILE A 272 20.58 -3.18 -8.13
N PRO A 273 20.57 -2.45 -6.99
CA PRO A 273 19.35 -1.84 -6.47
C PRO A 273 18.74 -0.84 -7.44
N LEU A 274 17.41 -0.89 -7.64
CA LEU A 274 16.68 0.01 -8.51
C LEU A 274 16.88 1.49 -8.11
N SER A 275 17.03 1.75 -6.82
CA SER A 275 17.31 3.09 -6.28
C SER A 275 18.61 3.72 -6.81
N GLN A 276 19.59 2.92 -7.19
CA GLN A 276 20.82 3.39 -7.81
C GLN A 276 20.63 3.67 -9.31
N LEU A 277 19.74 2.94 -9.98
CA LEU A 277 19.40 3.16 -11.39
C LEU A 277 18.50 4.40 -11.57
N GLU A 278 17.56 4.62 -10.63
CA GLU A 278 16.59 5.74 -10.66
C GLU A 278 16.94 6.83 -9.63
N ASN A 279 18.22 7.17 -9.49
CA ASN A 279 18.70 8.07 -8.46
C ASN A 279 18.03 9.47 -8.49
N SER A 280 17.75 10.01 -9.67
CA SER A 280 17.10 11.32 -9.81
C SER A 280 15.66 11.35 -9.28
N GLN A 281 14.86 10.31 -9.50
CA GLN A 281 13.50 10.20 -8.97
C GLN A 281 13.49 9.99 -7.45
N THR A 282 14.38 9.12 -6.98
CA THR A 282 14.57 8.86 -5.55
C THR A 282 14.95 10.14 -4.81
N LEU A 283 15.88 10.92 -5.35
CA LEU A 283 16.30 12.18 -4.75
C LEU A 283 15.17 13.22 -4.71
N LYS A 284 14.40 13.35 -5.80
CA LYS A 284 13.22 14.25 -5.82
C LYS A 284 12.19 13.89 -4.75
N LEU A 285 11.88 12.61 -4.59
CA LEU A 285 10.96 12.12 -3.56
C LEU A 285 11.47 12.44 -2.15
N LYS A 286 12.77 12.21 -1.89
CA LYS A 286 13.40 12.54 -0.60
C LYS A 286 13.37 14.04 -0.31
N ASN A 287 13.72 14.88 -1.28
CA ASN A 287 13.68 16.34 -1.15
C ASN A 287 12.25 16.84 -0.88
N TRP A 288 11.26 16.29 -1.58
CA TRP A 288 9.86 16.62 -1.33
C TRP A 288 9.44 16.19 0.09
N ALA A 289 9.84 15.00 0.53
CA ALA A 289 9.57 14.51 1.88
C ALA A 289 10.22 15.41 2.95
N ALA A 290 11.45 15.87 2.72
CA ALA A 290 12.17 16.76 3.62
C ALA A 290 11.55 18.17 3.73
N SER A 291 10.68 18.58 2.80
CA SER A 291 9.98 19.88 2.86
C SER A 291 9.02 20.03 4.04
N GLY A 292 8.83 19.00 4.86
CA GLY A 292 7.98 19.00 6.06
C GLY A 292 6.46 18.97 5.79
N ARG A 293 6.05 18.78 4.53
CA ARG A 293 4.63 18.73 4.14
C ARG A 293 3.98 17.37 4.33
N ILE A 294 4.79 16.34 4.56
CA ILE A 294 4.37 14.94 4.68
C ILE A 294 5.03 14.30 5.90
N ARG A 295 4.45 13.22 6.36
CA ARG A 295 4.93 12.48 7.51
C ARG A 295 5.81 11.31 7.08
N LEU A 296 6.93 11.09 7.76
CA LEU A 296 7.73 9.90 7.53
C LEU A 296 7.05 8.67 8.12
N ALA A 297 7.02 7.57 7.38
CA ALA A 297 6.47 6.31 7.86
C ALA A 297 7.35 5.70 8.98
N SER A 298 8.67 5.89 8.90
CA SER A 298 9.64 5.47 9.90
C SER A 298 9.96 6.60 10.90
N THR A 299 10.46 6.24 12.08
CA THR A 299 10.80 7.20 13.16
C THR A 299 12.06 8.01 12.90
N LYS A 300 12.88 7.63 11.91
CA LYS A 300 14.18 8.23 11.64
C LYS A 300 14.14 9.25 10.50
N SER A 301 15.02 10.28 10.61
CA SER A 301 15.18 11.34 9.63
C SER A 301 15.62 10.83 8.25
N ILE A 302 15.20 11.54 7.20
CA ILE A 302 15.65 11.31 5.82
C ILE A 302 17.16 11.62 5.74
N SER A 303 17.95 10.65 5.29
CA SER A 303 19.34 10.91 4.89
C SER A 303 19.33 11.44 3.46
N ILE A 304 19.58 12.74 3.31
CA ILE A 304 19.86 13.37 2.02
C ILE A 304 21.38 13.29 1.84
N ASN A 305 21.87 12.24 1.20
CA ASN A 305 23.27 12.15 0.73
C ASN A 305 23.27 12.27 -0.79
#